data_2ba2ad53b8f78c0953b35ea81179de03
#
_entry.id   2ba2ad53b8f78c0953b35ea81179de03
#
_cell.length_a   1.000
_cell.length_b   1.000
_cell.length_c   1.000
_cell.angle_alpha   90.00
_cell.angle_beta   90.00
_cell.angle_gamma   90.00
#
_symmetry.space_group_name_H-M   'P 1'
#
loop_
_entity.id
_entity.type
_entity.pdbx_description
1 polymer ?
#
loop_
_entity_poly.entity_id
_entity_poly.type
_entity_poly.pdbx_seq_one_letter_code
_entity_poly.pdbx_strand_id
1 'polypeptide(L)'
;DIMASLRLNVFHWHLTDEPGWRIEIKKYPLLTQIGAKGNWHDPDAPATFYTQDDIKEIVAYAAARHIMVVPEFDMPGHATAACRAYPELSGGGEGRWKDFTFHPCKEETFRFISDVLDELITLFPSPYIHIGGDEVHFGNQEWFTDPQIQQFIKDKQLMNETGLEQYFVRRVADIIAAK
;
A
#
# COMPACT_ATOMS: atom_id res chain seq x y z
N ASP A 1 -1.48 -24.30 8.43
CA ASP A 1 -2.08 -25.59 8.80
C ASP A 1 -3.60 -25.47 8.96
N ILE A 2 -4.12 -24.49 9.75
CA ILE A 2 -5.58 -24.33 9.97
C ILE A 2 -6.32 -24.13 8.66
N MET A 3 -5.85 -23.24 7.78
CA MET A 3 -6.46 -23.03 6.45
C MET A 3 -6.55 -24.33 5.64
N ALA A 4 -5.46 -25.10 5.61
CA ALA A 4 -5.43 -26.37 4.88
C ALA A 4 -6.42 -27.38 5.47
N SER A 5 -6.53 -27.47 6.81
CA SER A 5 -7.50 -28.35 7.47
C SER A 5 -8.96 -27.98 7.18
N LEU A 6 -9.22 -26.70 6.94
CA LEU A 6 -10.52 -26.15 6.57
C LEU A 6 -10.74 -26.09 5.05
N ARG A 7 -9.80 -26.59 4.24
CA ARG A 7 -9.82 -26.53 2.77
C ARG A 7 -9.93 -25.12 2.18
N LEU A 8 -9.41 -24.11 2.91
CA LEU A 8 -9.25 -22.76 2.38
C LEU A 8 -8.03 -22.73 1.47
N ASN A 9 -8.17 -22.14 0.28
CA ASN A 9 -7.16 -22.20 -0.78
C ASN A 9 -6.58 -20.84 -1.18
N VAL A 10 -7.02 -19.75 -0.54
CA VAL A 10 -6.49 -18.40 -0.75
C VAL A 10 -6.20 -17.75 0.59
N PHE A 11 -4.95 -17.31 0.77
CA PHE A 11 -4.53 -16.49 1.89
C PHE A 11 -4.34 -15.05 1.42
N HIS A 12 -5.27 -14.19 1.77
CA HIS A 12 -5.15 -12.75 1.57
C HIS A 12 -4.28 -12.18 2.71
N TRP A 13 -3.10 -11.63 2.36
CA TRP A 13 -2.13 -11.18 3.33
C TRP A 13 -2.00 -9.66 3.31
N HIS A 14 -2.60 -9.01 4.30
CA HIS A 14 -2.56 -7.57 4.51
C HIS A 14 -1.21 -7.18 5.11
N LEU A 15 -0.35 -6.55 4.32
CA LEU A 15 1.06 -6.30 4.67
C LEU A 15 1.39 -4.83 4.90
N THR A 16 0.49 -3.91 4.54
CA THR A 16 0.69 -2.47 4.68
C THR A 16 -0.55 -1.78 5.20
N ASP A 17 -0.37 -0.91 6.20
CA ASP A 17 -1.46 -0.14 6.78
C ASP A 17 -0.89 1.08 7.52
N GLU A 18 -1.76 1.97 8.06
CA GLU A 18 -1.36 3.18 8.78
C GLU A 18 -0.42 2.91 9.97
N PRO A 19 -0.64 1.86 10.81
CA PRO A 19 0.22 1.63 11.97
C PRO A 19 1.58 1.06 11.61
N GLY A 20 1.73 0.45 10.42
CA GLY A 20 3.01 -0.11 10.07
C GLY A 20 3.11 -0.75 8.68
N TRP A 21 4.27 -0.62 8.11
CA TRP A 21 4.70 -1.31 6.90
C TRP A 21 5.38 -2.63 7.26
N ARG A 22 4.92 -3.77 6.74
CA ARG A 22 5.34 -5.08 7.24
C ARG A 22 6.07 -5.96 6.22
N ILE A 23 6.53 -5.40 5.09
CA ILE A 23 7.27 -6.14 4.07
C ILE A 23 8.56 -5.42 3.67
N GLU A 24 9.66 -6.16 3.56
CA GLU A 24 10.92 -5.62 3.08
C GLU A 24 10.84 -5.29 1.58
N ILE A 25 11.13 -4.03 1.26
CA ILE A 25 11.35 -3.54 -0.11
C ILE A 25 12.78 -3.01 -0.19
N LYS A 26 13.63 -3.69 -0.93
CA LYS A 26 15.08 -3.40 -0.96
C LYS A 26 15.37 -2.03 -1.56
N LYS A 27 14.60 -1.61 -2.54
CA LYS A 27 14.73 -0.28 -3.16
C LYS A 27 14.36 0.86 -2.20
N TYR A 28 13.50 0.58 -1.21
CA TYR A 28 12.99 1.56 -0.26
C TYR A 28 13.24 1.12 1.20
N PRO A 29 14.50 1.10 1.66
CA PRO A 29 14.86 0.53 2.97
C PRO A 29 14.25 1.26 4.18
N LEU A 30 13.90 2.55 4.04
CA LEU A 30 13.26 3.29 5.13
C LEU A 30 11.85 2.77 5.46
N LEU A 31 11.20 2.05 4.53
CA LEU A 31 9.90 1.41 4.81
C LEU A 31 9.98 0.45 6.00
N THR A 32 11.08 -0.30 6.13
CA THR A 32 11.29 -1.21 7.26
C THR A 32 12.03 -0.55 8.42
N GLN A 33 12.92 0.40 8.15
CA GLN A 33 13.70 1.08 9.20
C GLN A 33 12.85 2.10 9.99
N ILE A 34 11.89 2.75 9.33
CA ILE A 34 11.01 3.79 9.90
C ILE A 34 9.56 3.34 9.84
N GLY A 35 9.07 2.96 8.67
CA GLY A 35 7.66 2.62 8.45
C GLY A 35 7.19 1.39 9.24
N ALA A 36 8.07 0.44 9.55
CA ALA A 36 7.74 -0.75 10.31
C ALA A 36 7.79 -0.57 11.84
N LYS A 37 8.22 0.60 12.35
CA LYS A 37 8.24 0.90 13.77
C LYS A 37 6.84 1.23 14.28
N GLY A 38 6.58 0.81 15.52
CA GLY A 38 5.33 1.07 16.18
C GLY A 38 4.19 0.14 15.77
N ASN A 39 3.12 0.22 16.55
CA ASN A 39 1.85 -0.43 16.32
C ASN A 39 0.74 0.37 17.02
N TRP A 40 -0.53 -0.09 16.94
CA TRP A 40 -1.67 0.58 17.55
C TRP A 40 -1.57 0.80 19.07
N HIS A 41 -0.87 -0.07 19.77
CA HIS A 41 -0.79 -0.04 21.25
C HIS A 41 0.49 0.62 21.74
N ASP A 42 1.57 0.56 20.94
CA ASP A 42 2.89 1.09 21.30
C ASP A 42 3.54 1.74 20.07
N PRO A 43 3.48 3.08 19.96
CA PRO A 43 4.10 3.82 18.87
C PRO A 43 5.63 3.69 18.81
N ASP A 44 6.27 3.35 19.94
CA ASP A 44 7.72 3.20 20.08
C ASP A 44 8.20 1.74 19.94
N ALA A 45 7.28 0.80 19.68
CA ALA A 45 7.62 -0.60 19.49
C ALA A 45 8.70 -0.77 18.40
N PRO A 46 9.62 -1.73 18.57
CA PRO A 46 10.64 -2.04 17.57
C PRO A 46 10.02 -2.33 16.19
N ALA A 47 10.79 -2.08 15.14
CA ALA A 47 10.37 -2.43 13.79
C ALA A 47 10.09 -3.93 13.67
N THR A 48 8.92 -4.27 13.16
CA THR A 48 8.49 -5.65 12.90
C THR A 48 8.05 -5.75 11.45
N PHE A 49 8.70 -6.62 10.69
CA PHE A 49 8.40 -6.84 9.28
C PHE A 49 8.87 -8.23 8.85
N TYR A 50 8.44 -8.67 7.71
CA TYR A 50 8.92 -9.87 7.03
C TYR A 50 10.02 -9.50 6.05
N THR A 51 11.16 -10.18 6.13
CA THR A 51 12.20 -10.12 5.09
C THR A 51 11.68 -10.78 3.80
N GLN A 52 12.32 -10.49 2.68
CA GLN A 52 11.96 -11.18 1.43
C GLN A 52 12.16 -12.70 1.51
N ASP A 53 13.10 -13.15 2.32
CA ASP A 53 13.32 -14.58 2.51
C ASP A 53 12.24 -15.23 3.40
N ASP A 54 11.75 -14.53 4.45
CA ASP A 54 10.58 -14.95 5.21
C ASP A 54 9.33 -15.08 4.30
N ILE A 55 9.13 -14.11 3.42
CA ILE A 55 8.02 -14.13 2.46
C ILE A 55 8.11 -15.35 1.54
N LYS A 56 9.29 -15.62 0.97
CA LYS A 56 9.49 -16.79 0.09
C LYS A 56 9.23 -18.10 0.82
N GLU A 57 9.67 -18.21 2.08
CA GLU A 57 9.42 -19.40 2.91
C GLU A 57 7.92 -19.59 3.13
N ILE A 58 7.20 -18.53 3.52
CA ILE A 58 5.75 -18.57 3.77
C ILE A 58 4.98 -18.92 2.48
N VAL A 59 5.34 -18.32 1.36
CA VAL A 59 4.73 -18.59 0.04
C VAL A 59 4.96 -20.05 -0.36
N ALA A 60 6.18 -20.57 -0.22
CA ALA A 60 6.49 -21.98 -0.51
C ALA A 60 5.73 -22.93 0.41
N TYR A 61 5.64 -22.61 1.70
CA TYR A 61 4.87 -23.38 2.69
C TYR A 61 3.37 -23.42 2.37
N ALA A 62 2.80 -22.30 1.95
CA ALA A 62 1.41 -22.20 1.52
C ALA A 62 1.17 -23.00 0.23
N ALA A 63 2.04 -22.86 -0.76
CA ALA A 63 1.95 -23.57 -2.04
C ALA A 63 1.99 -25.09 -1.87
N ALA A 64 2.84 -25.62 -0.96
CA ALA A 64 2.87 -27.04 -0.62
C ALA A 64 1.54 -27.57 -0.03
N ARG A 65 0.63 -26.66 0.35
CA ARG A 65 -0.73 -26.96 0.87
C ARG A 65 -1.82 -26.52 -0.09
N HIS A 66 -1.48 -26.21 -1.34
CA HIS A 66 -2.38 -25.70 -2.37
C HIS A 66 -3.10 -24.40 -1.96
N ILE A 67 -2.42 -23.55 -1.19
CA ILE A 67 -2.91 -22.23 -0.78
C ILE A 67 -2.15 -21.17 -1.58
N MET A 68 -2.88 -20.39 -2.36
CA MET A 68 -2.37 -19.20 -3.03
C MET A 68 -2.28 -18.05 -2.03
N VAL A 69 -1.15 -17.32 -2.03
CA VAL A 69 -0.99 -16.12 -1.20
C VAL A 69 -1.19 -14.90 -2.08
N VAL A 70 -2.19 -14.07 -1.75
CA VAL A 70 -2.49 -12.79 -2.40
C VAL A 70 -1.99 -11.68 -1.48
N PRO A 71 -0.95 -10.93 -1.84
CA PRO A 71 -0.50 -9.81 -1.04
C PRO A 71 -1.44 -8.62 -1.18
N GLU A 72 -1.59 -7.85 -0.12
CA GLU A 72 -2.22 -6.53 -0.17
C GLU A 72 -1.18 -5.44 0.05
N PHE A 73 -1.21 -4.47 -0.85
CA PHE A 73 -0.56 -3.18 -0.75
C PHE A 73 -1.62 -2.10 -0.82
N ASP A 74 -2.09 -1.65 0.35
CA ASP A 74 -3.22 -0.74 0.48
C ASP A 74 -2.88 0.68 0.04
N MET A 75 -3.77 1.28 -0.76
CA MET A 75 -3.63 2.62 -1.34
C MET A 75 -4.94 3.13 -1.97
N PRO A 76 -5.17 4.43 -2.08
CA PRO A 76 -4.31 5.53 -1.64
C PRO A 76 -4.38 5.82 -0.15
N GLY A 77 -5.38 5.33 0.59
CA GLY A 77 -5.51 5.41 2.04
C GLY A 77 -4.50 4.51 2.75
N HIS A 78 -4.53 4.51 4.09
CA HIS A 78 -3.69 3.64 4.93
C HIS A 78 -2.17 3.77 4.69
N ALA A 79 -1.73 4.92 4.13
CA ALA A 79 -0.36 5.16 3.70
C ALA A 79 0.55 5.77 4.77
N THR A 80 0.05 6.04 5.98
CA THR A 80 0.78 6.78 7.03
C THR A 80 2.16 6.18 7.31
N ALA A 81 2.29 4.86 7.39
CA ALA A 81 3.58 4.20 7.63
C ALA A 81 4.58 4.44 6.49
N ALA A 82 4.12 4.40 5.24
CA ALA A 82 4.94 4.70 4.06
C ALA A 82 5.30 6.19 3.99
N CYS A 83 4.34 7.08 4.23
CA CYS A 83 4.56 8.52 4.22
C CYS A 83 5.46 8.98 5.38
N ARG A 84 5.43 8.29 6.52
CA ARG A 84 6.38 8.52 7.61
C ARG A 84 7.82 8.20 7.19
N ALA A 85 8.01 7.18 6.38
CA ALA A 85 9.31 6.79 5.83
C ALA A 85 9.76 7.69 4.68
N TYR A 86 8.83 8.13 3.85
CA TYR A 86 9.04 8.94 2.65
C TYR A 86 7.99 10.07 2.59
N PRO A 87 8.22 11.19 3.33
CA PRO A 87 7.23 12.26 3.48
C PRO A 87 6.79 12.93 2.18
N GLU A 88 7.61 12.88 1.14
CA GLU A 88 7.31 13.42 -0.19
C GLU A 88 6.14 12.71 -0.88
N LEU A 89 5.79 11.50 -0.43
CA LEU A 89 4.67 10.70 -0.96
C LEU A 89 3.33 11.11 -0.35
N SER A 90 3.33 11.89 0.74
CA SER A 90 2.11 12.24 1.45
C SER A 90 1.15 13.06 0.59
N GLY A 91 -0.11 12.67 0.61
CA GLY A 91 -1.26 13.39 0.06
C GLY A 91 -2.05 14.16 1.11
N GLY A 92 -1.48 14.25 2.32
CA GLY A 92 -2.08 14.98 3.42
C GLY A 92 -2.88 14.11 4.39
N GLY A 93 -3.75 14.78 5.11
CA GLY A 93 -4.53 14.26 6.23
C GLY A 93 -4.25 15.04 7.50
N GLU A 94 -5.24 15.15 8.38
CA GLU A 94 -5.17 15.97 9.58
C GLU A 94 -5.34 15.15 10.86
N GLY A 95 -4.83 15.70 11.97
CA GLY A 95 -5.01 15.15 13.31
C GLY A 95 -4.56 13.70 13.41
N ARG A 96 -5.47 12.81 13.80
CA ARG A 96 -5.21 11.36 13.90
C ARG A 96 -4.83 10.74 12.54
N TRP A 97 -5.36 11.29 11.46
CA TRP A 97 -5.21 10.78 10.10
C TRP A 97 -4.13 11.50 9.30
N LYS A 98 -3.15 12.09 10.00
CA LYS A 98 -2.03 12.79 9.38
C LYS A 98 -1.25 11.83 8.46
N ASP A 99 -0.95 12.33 7.25
CA ASP A 99 -0.22 11.58 6.22
C ASP A 99 -0.90 10.25 5.82
N PHE A 100 -2.24 10.19 5.95
CA PHE A 100 -3.02 8.97 5.76
C PHE A 100 -3.10 8.53 4.30
N THR A 101 -3.05 9.48 3.35
CA THR A 101 -3.16 9.16 1.93
C THR A 101 -1.84 9.37 1.20
N PHE A 102 -1.60 8.57 0.17
CA PHE A 102 -0.62 8.91 -0.85
C PHE A 102 -1.09 10.13 -1.65
N HIS A 103 -0.13 10.93 -2.15
CA HIS A 103 -0.45 12.08 -3.00
C HIS A 103 -1.00 11.61 -4.35
N PRO A 104 -2.25 11.95 -4.71
CA PRO A 104 -2.96 11.30 -5.81
C PRO A 104 -2.51 11.74 -7.20
N CYS A 105 -1.72 12.81 -7.31
CA CYS A 105 -1.37 13.44 -8.59
C CYS A 105 0.13 13.39 -8.92
N LYS A 106 1.01 13.16 -7.92
CA LYS A 106 2.46 13.20 -8.13
C LYS A 106 2.98 11.97 -8.87
N GLU A 107 3.82 12.19 -9.88
CA GLU A 107 4.48 11.10 -10.61
C GLU A 107 5.42 10.29 -9.70
N GLU A 108 6.01 10.91 -8.68
CA GLU A 108 6.84 10.26 -7.67
C GLU A 108 6.07 9.17 -6.93
N THR A 109 4.80 9.42 -6.60
CA THR A 109 3.92 8.44 -5.97
C THR A 109 3.74 7.21 -6.85
N PHE A 110 3.41 7.41 -8.12
CA PHE A 110 3.20 6.29 -9.05
C PHE A 110 4.49 5.55 -9.38
N ARG A 111 5.63 6.24 -9.39
CA ARG A 111 6.95 5.61 -9.51
C ARG A 111 7.25 4.73 -8.30
N PHE A 112 7.04 5.25 -7.09
CA PHE A 112 7.17 4.49 -5.86
C PHE A 112 6.29 3.23 -5.88
N ILE A 113 5.01 3.38 -6.21
CA ILE A 113 4.06 2.25 -6.31
C ILE A 113 4.56 1.23 -7.33
N SER A 114 4.98 1.67 -8.52
CA SER A 114 5.50 0.78 -9.55
C SER A 114 6.73 0.00 -9.09
N ASP A 115 7.65 0.66 -8.41
CA ASP A 115 8.87 0.04 -7.89
C ASP A 115 8.58 -1.00 -6.78
N VAL A 116 7.64 -0.70 -5.90
CA VAL A 116 7.18 -1.65 -4.86
C VAL A 116 6.52 -2.86 -5.53
N LEU A 117 5.67 -2.64 -6.52
CA LEU A 117 5.02 -3.71 -7.27
C LEU A 117 6.02 -4.61 -8.00
N ASP A 118 7.13 -4.07 -8.52
CA ASP A 118 8.19 -4.86 -9.15
C ASP A 118 8.79 -5.91 -8.18
N GLU A 119 9.01 -5.52 -6.93
CA GLU A 119 9.50 -6.45 -5.92
C GLU A 119 8.40 -7.44 -5.47
N LEU A 120 7.17 -6.98 -5.25
CA LEU A 120 6.05 -7.84 -4.85
C LEU A 120 5.79 -8.95 -5.86
N ILE A 121 5.77 -8.64 -7.15
CA ILE A 121 5.53 -9.62 -8.23
C ILE A 121 6.58 -10.74 -8.24
N THR A 122 7.84 -10.43 -7.86
CA THR A 122 8.89 -11.45 -7.77
C THR A 122 8.74 -12.36 -6.54
N LEU A 123 8.08 -11.88 -5.49
CA LEU A 123 7.92 -12.60 -4.23
C LEU A 123 6.64 -13.46 -4.19
N PHE A 124 5.59 -13.00 -4.85
CA PHE A 124 4.27 -13.63 -4.82
C PHE A 124 3.88 -14.15 -6.21
N PRO A 125 3.91 -15.47 -6.44
CA PRO A 125 3.51 -16.08 -7.71
C PRO A 125 1.98 -16.13 -7.88
N SER A 126 1.28 -15.13 -7.34
CA SER A 126 -0.16 -14.96 -7.46
C SER A 126 -0.48 -14.15 -8.72
N PRO A 127 -1.52 -14.49 -9.49
CA PRO A 127 -1.99 -13.64 -10.57
C PRO A 127 -2.76 -12.40 -10.07
N TYR A 128 -2.87 -12.24 -8.76
CA TYR A 128 -3.60 -11.14 -8.13
C TYR A 128 -2.74 -10.41 -7.10
N ILE A 129 -2.88 -9.09 -7.08
CA ILE A 129 -2.41 -8.21 -6.00
C ILE A 129 -3.63 -7.41 -5.55
N HIS A 130 -3.92 -7.40 -4.25
CA HIS A 130 -4.95 -6.55 -3.68
C HIS A 130 -4.37 -5.16 -3.42
N ILE A 131 -5.09 -4.11 -3.80
CA ILE A 131 -4.62 -2.73 -3.68
C ILE A 131 -5.37 -1.92 -2.62
N GLY A 132 -6.20 -2.57 -1.80
CA GLY A 132 -7.02 -1.90 -0.79
C GLY A 132 -8.09 -1.01 -1.43
N GLY A 133 -8.04 0.26 -1.09
CA GLY A 133 -8.92 1.31 -1.63
C GLY A 133 -10.00 1.75 -0.66
N ASP A 134 -9.91 1.33 0.59
CA ASP A 134 -10.88 1.62 1.62
C ASP A 134 -10.58 2.93 2.37
N GLU A 135 -11.60 3.50 2.95
CA GLU A 135 -11.59 4.58 3.94
C GLU A 135 -10.81 5.86 3.56
N VAL A 136 -10.56 6.11 2.28
CA VAL A 136 -9.76 7.26 1.78
C VAL A 136 -10.25 8.60 2.35
N HIS A 137 -11.56 8.71 2.60
CA HIS A 137 -12.21 9.92 3.13
C HIS A 137 -11.75 10.31 4.54
N PHE A 138 -11.11 9.43 5.29
CA PHE A 138 -10.58 9.79 6.62
C PHE A 138 -9.37 10.71 6.55
N GLY A 139 -8.59 10.68 5.46
CA GLY A 139 -7.36 11.46 5.35
C GLY A 139 -7.18 12.20 4.04
N ASN A 140 -8.26 12.50 3.31
CA ASN A 140 -8.19 13.21 2.03
C ASN A 140 -8.63 14.68 2.11
N GLN A 141 -8.60 15.30 3.30
CA GLN A 141 -9.07 16.68 3.49
C GLN A 141 -8.28 17.68 2.62
N GLU A 142 -6.98 17.47 2.48
CA GLU A 142 -6.14 18.33 1.64
C GLU A 142 -6.47 18.22 0.15
N TRP A 143 -7.08 17.12 -0.29
CA TRP A 143 -7.48 16.98 -1.70
C TRP A 143 -8.50 18.05 -2.12
N PHE A 144 -9.31 18.58 -1.17
CA PHE A 144 -10.30 19.61 -1.41
C PHE A 144 -9.71 21.03 -1.43
N THR A 145 -8.53 21.22 -0.86
CA THR A 145 -7.97 22.56 -0.63
C THR A 145 -6.61 22.79 -1.30
N ASP A 146 -5.85 21.73 -1.61
CA ASP A 146 -4.57 21.86 -2.28
C ASP A 146 -4.73 22.37 -3.72
N PRO A 147 -4.12 23.53 -4.07
CA PRO A 147 -4.29 24.11 -5.39
C PRO A 147 -3.78 23.23 -6.55
N GLN A 148 -2.75 22.40 -6.31
CA GLN A 148 -2.19 21.52 -7.34
C GLN A 148 -3.16 20.36 -7.61
N ILE A 149 -3.74 19.78 -6.57
CA ILE A 149 -4.73 18.70 -6.68
C ILE A 149 -5.99 19.24 -7.37
N GLN A 150 -6.49 20.41 -6.95
CA GLN A 150 -7.66 21.02 -7.54
C GLN A 150 -7.45 21.41 -9.02
N GLN A 151 -6.25 21.87 -9.37
CA GLN A 151 -5.90 22.13 -10.76
C GLN A 151 -5.83 20.83 -11.57
N PHE A 152 -5.23 19.78 -11.02
CA PHE A 152 -5.16 18.46 -11.66
C PHE A 152 -6.56 17.87 -11.95
N ILE A 153 -7.51 17.99 -11.01
CA ILE A 153 -8.90 17.56 -11.20
C ILE A 153 -9.52 18.26 -12.41
N LYS A 154 -9.30 19.58 -12.55
CA LYS A 154 -9.78 20.36 -13.70
C LYS A 154 -9.11 19.96 -15.01
N ASP A 155 -7.79 19.83 -15.01
CA ASP A 155 -7.01 19.51 -16.22
C ASP A 155 -7.34 18.11 -16.75
N LYS A 156 -7.62 17.17 -15.86
CA LYS A 156 -8.04 15.80 -16.20
C LYS A 156 -9.55 15.67 -16.42
N GLN A 157 -10.30 16.76 -16.26
CA GLN A 157 -11.77 16.77 -16.38
C GLN A 157 -12.46 15.75 -15.48
N LEU A 158 -11.89 15.55 -14.26
CA LEU A 158 -12.49 14.70 -13.25
C LEU A 158 -13.67 15.42 -12.59
N MET A 159 -14.67 14.65 -12.17
CA MET A 159 -15.89 15.25 -11.61
C MET A 159 -15.61 15.96 -10.27
N ASN A 160 -14.83 15.34 -9.41
CA ASN A 160 -14.49 15.78 -8.05
C ASN A 160 -13.38 14.89 -7.47
N GLU A 161 -13.18 14.94 -6.16
CA GLU A 161 -12.21 14.12 -5.41
C GLU A 161 -12.51 12.62 -5.50
N THR A 162 -13.77 12.21 -5.58
CA THR A 162 -14.14 10.81 -5.87
C THR A 162 -13.67 10.40 -7.27
N GLY A 163 -13.80 11.28 -8.25
CA GLY A 163 -13.25 11.07 -9.59
C GLY A 163 -11.73 10.98 -9.59
N LEU A 164 -11.06 11.73 -8.70
CA LEU A 164 -9.61 11.65 -8.52
C LEU A 164 -9.19 10.31 -7.90
N GLU A 165 -9.91 9.81 -6.90
CA GLU A 165 -9.68 8.49 -6.33
C GLU A 165 -9.85 7.39 -7.38
N GLN A 166 -10.91 7.44 -8.18
CA GLN A 166 -11.12 6.51 -9.30
C GLN A 166 -9.99 6.59 -10.34
N TYR A 167 -9.49 7.79 -10.62
CA TYR A 167 -8.32 7.98 -11.49
C TYR A 167 -7.08 7.31 -10.91
N PHE A 168 -6.81 7.50 -9.61
CA PHE A 168 -5.68 6.87 -8.91
C PHE A 168 -5.75 5.35 -9.02
N VAL A 169 -6.86 4.76 -8.62
CA VAL A 169 -7.08 3.30 -8.65
C VAL A 169 -6.91 2.74 -10.07
N ARG A 170 -7.50 3.41 -11.08
CA ARG A 170 -7.35 2.99 -12.48
C ARG A 170 -5.89 3.02 -12.91
N ARG A 171 -5.17 4.09 -12.59
CA ARG A 171 -3.76 4.23 -12.96
C ARG A 171 -2.88 3.15 -12.32
N VAL A 172 -3.15 2.81 -11.06
CA VAL A 172 -2.46 1.70 -10.37
C VAL A 172 -2.79 0.37 -11.05
N ALA A 173 -4.06 0.13 -11.38
CA ALA A 173 -4.46 -1.07 -12.11
C ALA A 173 -3.76 -1.18 -13.48
N ASP A 174 -3.62 -0.07 -14.21
CA ASP A 174 -2.88 -0.03 -15.49
C ASP A 174 -1.38 -0.34 -15.28
N ILE A 175 -0.77 0.14 -14.19
CA ILE A 175 0.61 -0.19 -13.83
C ILE A 175 0.76 -1.69 -13.57
N ILE A 176 -0.15 -2.29 -12.81
CA ILE A 176 -0.15 -3.73 -12.51
C ILE A 176 -0.34 -4.55 -13.80
N ALA A 177 -1.28 -4.15 -14.65
CA ALA A 177 -1.57 -4.86 -15.89
C ALA A 177 -0.41 -4.82 -16.91
N ALA A 178 0.48 -3.84 -16.80
CA ALA A 178 1.66 -3.69 -17.66
C ALA A 178 2.86 -4.54 -17.20
N LYS A 179 2.80 -5.17 -16.03
CA LYS A 179 3.85 -6.02 -15.44
C LYS A 179 3.57 -7.50 -15.59
#